data_288fe991b9a0e2586a0c6e608522eb6f
#
_entry.id   288fe991b9a0e2586a0c6e608522eb6f
#
_cell.length_a   1.000
_cell.length_b   1.000
_cell.length_c   1.000
_cell.angle_alpha   90.00
_cell.angle_beta   90.00
_cell.angle_gamma   90.00
#
_symmetry.space_group_name_H-M   'P 1'
#
loop_
_entity.id
_entity.type
_entity.pdbx_description
1 polymer ?
#
loop_
_entity_poly.entity_id
_entity_poly.type
_entity_poly.pdbx_seq_one_letter_code
_entity_poly.pdbx_strand_id
1 'polypeptide(L)'
;MAELFIRTSSIGFIKAIIFDKDGTLSNSEEYLIELAKRRIQFAVNKFRKSKINNLKIILLKKLLNSIYGLRKEALSANGSLAIASREQNIISTATIFNLFGFDWFQSHSISEELFDEVDIFLSNNRAHMQMSRTLIPGAFDLLVSLKAKGVCIALMTNDTQAGIEEFIFKNKLEGIFDYLWSAENKPSKPKPEAVIELCKKMNLSPSECALISDADTDLRMAKQADLPIVVGFTGGWKNPPTLNEKKFLIEKLNELKIHSSN
;
A
#
# COMPACT_ATOMS: atom_id res chain seq x y z
N MET A 1 -16.90 7.39 -21.98
CA MET A 1 -15.44 7.19 -21.82
C MET A 1 -14.78 8.54 -21.60
N ALA A 2 -13.66 8.58 -20.92
CA ALA A 2 -12.86 9.79 -20.78
C ALA A 2 -11.43 9.50 -21.28
N GLU A 3 -10.76 10.50 -21.83
CA GLU A 3 -9.42 10.38 -22.36
C GLU A 3 -8.41 10.80 -21.30
N LEU A 4 -7.45 9.93 -21.00
CA LEU A 4 -6.40 10.14 -19.99
C LEU A 4 -5.13 10.64 -20.67
N PHE A 5 -4.54 11.68 -20.10
CA PHE A 5 -3.30 12.30 -20.56
C PHE A 5 -2.24 12.26 -19.48
N ILE A 6 -0.99 12.10 -19.89
CA ILE A 6 0.17 12.45 -19.09
C ILE A 6 0.76 13.72 -19.67
N ARG A 7 0.73 14.83 -18.90
CA ARG A 7 1.07 16.18 -19.35
C ARG A 7 0.20 16.58 -20.56
N THR A 8 0.74 16.53 -21.75
CA THR A 8 0.04 16.88 -23.01
C THR A 8 -0.20 15.69 -23.94
N SER A 9 0.30 14.50 -23.55
CA SER A 9 0.23 13.31 -24.40
C SER A 9 -0.93 12.40 -23.97
N SER A 10 -1.82 12.10 -24.89
CA SER A 10 -2.87 11.09 -24.66
C SER A 10 -2.23 9.72 -24.46
N ILE A 11 -2.73 9.00 -23.44
CA ILE A 11 -2.30 7.63 -23.13
C ILE A 11 -3.43 6.61 -23.32
N GLY A 12 -4.63 7.08 -23.66
CA GLY A 12 -5.77 6.25 -24.04
C GLY A 12 -7.06 6.62 -23.33
N PHE A 13 -8.10 5.84 -23.61
CA PHE A 13 -9.45 6.03 -23.10
C PHE A 13 -9.75 5.06 -21.98
N ILE A 14 -10.48 5.55 -20.95
CA ILE A 14 -10.87 4.78 -19.79
C ILE A 14 -12.34 5.00 -19.42
N LYS A 15 -12.93 4.00 -18.75
CA LYS A 15 -14.18 4.14 -18.00
C LYS A 15 -13.93 4.10 -16.49
N ALA A 16 -12.86 3.40 -16.06
CA ALA A 16 -12.48 3.33 -14.66
C ALA A 16 -10.98 3.49 -14.46
N ILE A 17 -10.61 3.93 -13.26
CA ILE A 17 -9.25 4.00 -12.80
C ILE A 17 -9.12 3.35 -11.41
N ILE A 18 -8.12 2.50 -11.26
CA ILE A 18 -7.81 1.78 -10.02
C ILE A 18 -6.56 2.43 -9.43
N PHE A 19 -6.66 2.92 -8.21
CA PHE A 19 -5.54 3.47 -7.47
C PHE A 19 -5.08 2.49 -6.40
N ASP A 20 -3.77 2.33 -6.25
CA ASP A 20 -3.19 1.90 -5.00
C ASP A 20 -3.28 3.01 -3.95
N LYS A 21 -3.11 2.66 -2.65
CA LYS A 21 -3.25 3.59 -1.54
C LYS A 21 -1.91 4.13 -1.04
N ASP A 22 -1.11 3.28 -0.42
CA ASP A 22 0.09 3.68 0.32
C ASP A 22 1.24 3.95 -0.65
N GLY A 23 1.81 5.16 -0.63
CA GLY A 23 2.82 5.57 -1.62
C GLY A 23 2.25 6.02 -2.97
N THR A 24 0.92 5.93 -3.18
CA THR A 24 0.26 6.39 -4.41
C THR A 24 -0.72 7.53 -4.17
N LEU A 25 -1.72 7.35 -3.30
CA LEU A 25 -2.64 8.41 -2.87
C LEU A 25 -2.32 8.94 -1.48
N SER A 26 -1.79 8.08 -0.62
CA SER A 26 -1.48 8.37 0.78
C SER A 26 0.03 8.52 0.99
N ASN A 27 0.43 9.63 1.61
CA ASN A 27 1.78 9.79 2.15
C ASN A 27 1.88 8.98 3.44
N SER A 28 2.26 7.72 3.32
CA SER A 28 2.26 6.75 4.43
C SER A 28 3.64 6.46 5.01
N GLU A 29 4.73 7.00 4.44
CA GLU A 29 6.10 6.62 4.81
C GLU A 29 6.38 6.85 6.31
N GLU A 30 6.01 8.01 6.86
CA GLU A 30 6.27 8.32 8.27
C GLU A 30 5.48 7.42 9.22
N TYR A 31 4.23 7.10 8.85
CA TYR A 31 3.41 6.15 9.60
C TYR A 31 4.03 4.74 9.59
N LEU A 32 4.45 4.26 8.44
CA LEU A 32 5.03 2.93 8.29
C LEU A 32 6.39 2.82 9.00
N ILE A 33 7.19 3.90 9.02
CA ILE A 33 8.42 3.97 9.82
C ILE A 33 8.12 3.82 11.30
N GLU A 34 7.14 4.54 11.82
CA GLU A 34 6.76 4.45 13.24
C GLU A 34 6.19 3.06 13.56
N LEU A 35 5.35 2.49 12.70
CA LEU A 35 4.84 1.14 12.81
C LEU A 35 5.99 0.11 12.91
N ALA A 36 7.00 0.22 12.02
CA ALA A 36 8.18 -0.61 12.06
C ALA A 36 8.93 -0.49 13.38
N LYS A 37 9.20 0.76 13.81
CA LYS A 37 9.91 1.04 15.08
C LYS A 37 9.17 0.42 16.27
N ARG A 38 7.83 0.52 16.31
CA ARG A 38 7.03 -0.07 17.41
C ARG A 38 7.05 -1.58 17.38
N ARG A 39 6.83 -2.20 16.21
CA ARG A 39 6.92 -3.67 16.08
C ARG A 39 8.27 -4.18 16.52
N ILE A 40 9.37 -3.55 16.12
CA ILE A 40 10.73 -3.93 16.53
C ILE A 40 10.93 -3.74 18.02
N GLN A 41 10.47 -2.64 18.60
CA GLN A 41 10.60 -2.38 20.04
C GLN A 41 9.84 -3.41 20.88
N PHE A 42 8.60 -3.72 20.50
CA PHE A 42 7.78 -4.72 21.19
C PHE A 42 8.40 -6.12 21.07
N ALA A 43 8.89 -6.50 19.88
CA ALA A 43 9.63 -7.73 19.68
C ALA A 43 10.85 -7.83 20.62
N VAL A 44 11.66 -6.78 20.65
CA VAL A 44 12.84 -6.72 21.55
C VAL A 44 12.45 -6.87 23.02
N ASN A 45 11.36 -6.25 23.45
CA ASN A 45 10.89 -6.35 24.82
C ASN A 45 10.44 -7.78 25.18
N LYS A 46 9.69 -8.47 24.26
CA LYS A 46 9.33 -9.88 24.44
C LYS A 46 10.57 -10.78 24.54
N PHE A 47 11.56 -10.58 23.67
CA PHE A 47 12.79 -11.38 23.65
C PHE A 47 13.70 -11.13 24.88
N ARG A 48 13.77 -9.91 25.39
CA ARG A 48 14.50 -9.61 26.64
C ARG A 48 13.93 -10.32 27.85
N LYS A 49 12.62 -10.47 27.94
CA LYS A 49 11.95 -11.25 29.00
C LYS A 49 12.36 -12.74 28.95
N SER A 50 12.68 -13.26 27.77
CA SER A 50 13.16 -14.63 27.57
C SER A 50 14.65 -14.82 27.80
N LYS A 51 15.34 -13.87 28.48
CA LYS A 51 16.78 -13.90 28.85
C LYS A 51 17.72 -14.12 27.65
N ILE A 52 17.37 -13.69 26.47
CA ILE A 52 18.20 -13.77 25.27
C ILE A 52 19.33 -12.75 25.37
N ASN A 53 20.55 -13.15 24.97
CA ASN A 53 21.75 -12.32 25.10
C ASN A 53 21.70 -11.09 24.15
N ASN A 54 22.49 -10.06 24.47
CA ASN A 54 22.50 -8.81 23.75
C ASN A 54 22.88 -8.94 22.25
N LEU A 55 23.78 -9.87 21.90
CA LEU A 55 24.17 -10.09 20.49
C LEU A 55 22.98 -10.60 19.67
N LYS A 56 22.19 -11.51 20.22
CA LYS A 56 20.96 -11.99 19.59
C LYS A 56 19.93 -10.87 19.46
N ILE A 57 19.81 -9.96 20.44
CA ILE A 57 18.92 -8.79 20.34
C ILE A 57 19.36 -7.84 19.21
N ILE A 58 20.66 -7.60 19.05
CA ILE A 58 21.18 -6.78 17.94
C ILE A 58 20.85 -7.42 16.60
N LEU A 59 21.04 -8.75 16.48
CA LEU A 59 20.72 -9.49 15.26
C LEU A 59 19.22 -9.46 14.97
N LEU A 60 18.36 -9.66 15.98
CA LEU A 60 16.91 -9.55 15.85
C LEU A 60 16.49 -8.20 15.26
N LYS A 61 16.99 -7.10 15.83
CA LYS A 61 16.72 -5.75 15.31
C LYS A 61 17.16 -5.60 13.86
N LYS A 62 18.36 -6.10 13.51
CA LYS A 62 18.90 -6.01 12.16
C LYS A 62 18.02 -6.77 11.16
N LEU A 63 17.58 -7.97 11.50
CA LEU A 63 16.72 -8.78 10.63
C LEU A 63 15.33 -8.16 10.45
N LEU A 64 14.70 -7.69 11.54
CA LEU A 64 13.40 -7.02 11.46
C LEU A 64 13.47 -5.70 10.67
N ASN A 65 14.51 -4.88 10.88
CA ASN A 65 14.73 -3.69 10.07
C ASN A 65 14.86 -4.04 8.58
N SER A 66 15.61 -5.09 8.27
CA SER A 66 15.85 -5.51 6.88
C SER A 66 14.56 -5.95 6.19
N ILE A 67 13.76 -6.80 6.85
CA ILE A 67 12.54 -7.34 6.23
C ILE A 67 11.45 -6.28 6.10
N TYR A 68 11.28 -5.41 7.10
CA TYR A 68 10.35 -4.29 7.05
C TYR A 68 10.79 -3.20 6.06
N GLY A 69 12.03 -3.25 5.58
CA GLY A 69 12.59 -2.24 4.68
C GLY A 69 13.00 -0.95 5.38
N LEU A 70 13.13 -0.95 6.73
CA LEU A 70 13.51 0.24 7.50
C LEU A 70 15.03 0.47 7.40
N ARG A 71 15.44 1.61 6.83
CA ARG A 71 16.83 2.03 6.64
C ARG A 71 17.04 3.41 7.22
N LYS A 72 17.61 3.50 8.43
CA LYS A 72 17.77 4.77 9.18
C LYS A 72 16.41 5.47 9.34
N GLU A 73 16.23 6.61 8.69
CA GLU A 73 15.03 7.46 8.75
C GLU A 73 14.16 7.36 7.48
N ALA A 74 14.32 6.31 6.67
CA ALA A 74 13.56 6.09 5.44
C ALA A 74 13.07 4.65 5.35
N LEU A 75 11.97 4.45 4.64
CA LEU A 75 11.44 3.14 4.30
C LEU A 75 11.78 2.81 2.85
N SER A 76 12.14 1.56 2.59
CA SER A 76 12.25 1.06 1.22
C SER A 76 10.85 0.82 0.66
N ALA A 77 10.53 1.42 -0.46
CA ALA A 77 9.27 1.18 -1.18
C ALA A 77 9.07 -0.31 -1.59
N ASN A 78 10.15 -1.10 -1.60
CA ASN A 78 10.12 -2.55 -1.85
C ASN A 78 10.23 -3.38 -0.55
N GLY A 79 10.19 -2.76 0.62
CA GLY A 79 10.15 -3.46 1.91
C GLY A 79 8.78 -4.08 2.19
N SER A 80 8.75 -5.13 3.03
CA SER A 80 7.48 -5.82 3.30
C SER A 80 6.40 -4.92 3.89
N LEU A 81 6.76 -3.87 4.62
CA LEU A 81 5.77 -2.91 5.15
C LEU A 81 5.12 -2.05 4.07
N ALA A 82 5.82 -1.79 2.97
CA ALA A 82 5.28 -1.00 1.88
C ALA A 82 4.35 -1.80 0.96
N ILE A 83 4.69 -3.08 0.68
CA ILE A 83 4.04 -3.85 -0.39
C ILE A 83 3.26 -5.08 0.08
N ALA A 84 3.52 -5.59 1.28
CA ALA A 84 2.91 -6.83 1.75
C ALA A 84 1.71 -6.57 2.67
N SER A 85 0.78 -7.53 2.71
CA SER A 85 -0.36 -7.48 3.64
C SER A 85 0.09 -7.67 5.11
N ARG A 86 -0.82 -7.35 6.05
CA ARG A 86 -0.59 -7.61 7.49
C ARG A 86 -0.25 -9.06 7.75
N GLU A 87 -0.98 -10.00 7.15
CA GLU A 87 -0.77 -11.44 7.27
C GLU A 87 0.62 -11.87 6.80
N GLN A 88 1.05 -11.39 5.61
CA GLN A 88 2.39 -11.66 5.08
C GLN A 88 3.49 -11.08 5.98
N ASN A 89 3.28 -9.93 6.58
CA ASN A 89 4.20 -9.34 7.54
C ASN A 89 4.26 -10.13 8.86
N ILE A 90 3.14 -10.70 9.34
CA ILE A 90 3.11 -11.63 10.48
C ILE A 90 3.96 -12.86 10.18
N ILE A 91 3.74 -13.51 9.03
CA ILE A 91 4.50 -14.71 8.60
C ILE A 91 6.00 -14.39 8.52
N SER A 92 6.35 -13.26 7.92
CA SER A 92 7.75 -12.83 7.80
C SER A 92 8.41 -12.60 9.16
N THR A 93 7.68 -12.04 10.11
CA THR A 93 8.14 -11.81 11.49
C THR A 93 8.27 -13.13 12.23
N ALA A 94 7.31 -14.05 12.09
CA ALA A 94 7.34 -15.39 12.67
C ALA A 94 8.54 -16.19 12.16
N THR A 95 8.86 -16.08 10.87
CA THR A 95 10.06 -16.72 10.30
C THR A 95 11.35 -16.25 11.01
N ILE A 96 11.45 -14.94 11.29
CA ILE A 96 12.58 -14.42 12.06
C ILE A 96 12.59 -15.00 13.47
N PHE A 97 11.46 -15.03 14.19
CA PHE A 97 11.38 -15.57 15.55
C PHE A 97 11.77 -17.06 15.60
N ASN A 98 11.37 -17.84 14.60
CA ASN A 98 11.76 -19.24 14.47
C ASN A 98 13.30 -19.42 14.40
N LEU A 99 14.01 -18.50 13.72
CA LEU A 99 15.49 -18.50 13.69
C LEU A 99 16.13 -18.27 15.06
N PHE A 100 15.40 -17.76 16.05
CA PHE A 100 15.85 -17.54 17.40
C PHE A 100 15.52 -18.70 18.37
N GLY A 101 14.93 -19.80 17.85
CA GLY A 101 14.74 -21.05 18.58
C GLY A 101 13.32 -21.28 19.10
N PHE A 102 12.36 -20.45 18.74
CA PHE A 102 10.94 -20.75 18.93
C PHE A 102 10.49 -21.75 17.86
N ASP A 103 9.59 -22.67 18.18
CA ASP A 103 8.95 -23.49 17.15
C ASP A 103 8.03 -22.63 16.28
N TRP A 104 7.55 -23.20 15.16
CA TRP A 104 6.75 -22.45 14.20
C TRP A 104 5.44 -21.91 14.79
N PHE A 105 4.73 -22.73 15.56
CA PHE A 105 3.45 -22.31 16.15
C PHE A 105 3.62 -21.21 17.19
N GLN A 106 4.65 -21.33 18.04
CA GLN A 106 5.03 -20.28 18.99
C GLN A 106 5.43 -18.99 18.27
N SER A 107 6.25 -19.08 17.23
CA SER A 107 6.70 -17.93 16.44
C SER A 107 5.54 -17.18 15.81
N HIS A 108 4.55 -17.92 15.25
CA HIS A 108 3.37 -17.36 14.64
C HIS A 108 2.47 -16.68 15.67
N SER A 109 2.13 -17.37 16.75
CA SER A 109 1.32 -16.83 17.86
C SER A 109 1.94 -15.56 18.47
N ILE A 110 3.25 -15.59 18.78
CA ILE A 110 3.96 -14.42 19.30
C ILE A 110 3.92 -13.26 18.32
N SER A 111 3.98 -13.53 17.00
CA SER A 111 3.93 -12.49 15.99
C SER A 111 2.53 -11.89 15.86
N GLU A 112 1.48 -12.70 15.92
CA GLU A 112 0.09 -12.20 15.93
C GLU A 112 -0.15 -11.31 17.15
N GLU A 113 0.15 -11.81 18.36
CA GLU A 113 0.03 -11.03 19.59
C GLU A 113 0.78 -9.70 19.52
N LEU A 114 2.02 -9.74 19.00
CA LEU A 114 2.84 -8.54 18.84
C LEU A 114 2.19 -7.52 17.92
N PHE A 115 1.62 -7.97 16.82
CA PHE A 115 0.94 -7.09 15.86
C PHE A 115 -0.31 -6.48 16.48
N ASP A 116 -1.12 -7.28 17.18
CA ASP A 116 -2.32 -6.80 17.88
C ASP A 116 -1.96 -5.79 18.98
N GLU A 117 -0.95 -6.09 19.81
CA GLU A 117 -0.45 -5.17 20.84
C GLU A 117 -0.02 -3.82 20.25
N VAL A 118 0.68 -3.85 19.11
CA VAL A 118 1.13 -2.62 18.43
C VAL A 118 -0.05 -1.87 17.81
N ASP A 119 -0.99 -2.58 17.17
CA ASP A 119 -2.17 -1.96 16.56
C ASP A 119 -3.04 -1.27 17.64
N ILE A 120 -3.24 -1.91 18.82
CA ILE A 120 -3.91 -1.32 19.98
C ILE A 120 -3.13 -0.11 20.50
N PHE A 121 -1.80 -0.23 20.66
CA PHE A 121 -0.97 0.88 21.11
C PHE A 121 -1.11 2.09 20.18
N LEU A 122 -1.04 1.88 18.87
CA LEU A 122 -1.15 2.96 17.88
C LEU A 122 -2.56 3.57 17.86
N SER A 123 -3.61 2.76 18.01
CA SER A 123 -4.99 3.25 18.07
C SER A 123 -5.23 4.16 19.29
N ASN A 124 -4.66 3.80 20.44
CA ASN A 124 -4.79 4.57 21.68
C ASN A 124 -3.94 5.86 21.68
N ASN A 125 -2.92 5.94 20.82
CA ASN A 125 -2.02 7.10 20.72
C ASN A 125 -2.23 7.87 19.40
N ARG A 126 -3.44 7.85 18.86
CA ARG A 126 -3.80 8.43 17.54
C ARG A 126 -3.40 9.88 17.33
N ALA A 127 -3.35 10.70 18.40
CA ALA A 127 -3.01 12.13 18.29
C ALA A 127 -1.61 12.36 17.68
N HIS A 128 -0.64 11.49 17.96
CA HIS A 128 0.71 11.58 17.40
C HIS A 128 0.82 11.02 15.97
N MET A 129 -0.16 10.24 15.52
CA MET A 129 -0.13 9.56 14.22
C MET A 129 -1.08 10.19 13.18
N GLN A 130 -1.83 11.21 13.55
CA GLN A 130 -2.78 11.87 12.65
C GLN A 130 -2.10 12.60 11.47
N MET A 131 -0.83 12.98 11.60
CA MET A 131 -0.11 13.73 10.57
C MET A 131 0.46 12.89 9.43
N SER A 132 0.43 11.57 9.53
CA SER A 132 1.24 10.69 8.68
C SER A 132 0.49 9.85 7.64
N ARG A 133 -0.78 10.15 7.38
CA ARG A 133 -1.58 9.50 6.32
C ARG A 133 -2.37 10.54 5.55
N THR A 134 -1.72 11.66 5.23
CA THR A 134 -2.31 12.71 4.41
C THR A 134 -2.28 12.34 2.94
N LEU A 135 -3.14 12.96 2.17
CA LEU A 135 -3.08 12.83 0.71
C LEU A 135 -1.75 13.33 0.15
N ILE A 136 -1.27 12.61 -0.85
CA ILE A 136 -0.16 13.09 -1.69
C ILE A 136 -0.62 14.33 -2.45
N PRO A 137 0.25 15.35 -2.62
CA PRO A 137 -0.10 16.57 -3.34
C PRO A 137 -0.68 16.30 -4.73
N GLY A 138 -1.82 16.91 -5.03
CA GLY A 138 -2.56 16.74 -6.28
C GLY A 138 -3.52 15.54 -6.32
N ALA A 139 -3.53 14.67 -5.29
CA ALA A 139 -4.43 13.53 -5.26
C ALA A 139 -5.90 13.96 -5.19
N PHE A 140 -6.23 14.91 -4.30
CA PHE A 140 -7.61 15.38 -4.17
C PHE A 140 -8.14 15.96 -5.47
N ASP A 141 -7.39 16.87 -6.10
CA ASP A 141 -7.80 17.53 -7.33
C ASP A 141 -7.98 16.54 -8.48
N LEU A 142 -7.08 15.55 -8.58
CA LEU A 142 -7.18 14.47 -9.57
C LEU A 142 -8.45 13.64 -9.35
N LEU A 143 -8.71 13.19 -8.13
CA LEU A 143 -9.89 12.38 -7.79
C LEU A 143 -11.19 13.13 -8.08
N VAL A 144 -11.28 14.40 -7.69
CA VAL A 144 -12.44 15.26 -7.97
C VAL A 144 -12.63 15.45 -9.48
N SER A 145 -11.54 15.69 -10.23
CA SER A 145 -11.59 15.83 -11.68
C SER A 145 -12.08 14.57 -12.38
N LEU A 146 -11.60 13.39 -11.96
CA LEU A 146 -12.05 12.10 -12.48
C LEU A 146 -13.54 11.88 -12.21
N LYS A 147 -14.00 12.15 -10.99
CA LYS A 147 -15.41 12.02 -10.61
C LYS A 147 -16.30 12.96 -11.43
N ALA A 148 -15.88 14.22 -11.60
CA ALA A 148 -16.61 15.21 -12.40
C ALA A 148 -16.74 14.82 -13.89
N LYS A 149 -15.83 13.97 -14.39
CA LYS A 149 -15.87 13.42 -15.76
C LYS A 149 -16.58 12.06 -15.87
N GLY A 150 -17.21 11.60 -14.79
CA GLY A 150 -17.94 10.33 -14.75
C GLY A 150 -17.06 9.09 -14.86
N VAL A 151 -15.77 9.20 -14.51
CA VAL A 151 -14.88 8.05 -14.43
C VAL A 151 -15.15 7.30 -13.14
N CYS A 152 -15.33 5.99 -13.22
CA CYS A 152 -15.45 5.12 -12.06
C CYS A 152 -14.10 5.04 -11.34
N ILE A 153 -14.07 5.29 -10.03
CA ILE A 153 -12.84 5.32 -9.25
C ILE A 153 -12.84 4.16 -8.25
N ALA A 154 -11.83 3.32 -8.34
CA ALA A 154 -11.62 2.23 -7.38
C ALA A 154 -10.33 2.41 -6.59
N LEU A 155 -10.35 2.01 -5.32
CA LEU A 155 -9.17 1.91 -4.45
C LEU A 155 -8.87 0.45 -4.19
N MET A 156 -7.63 0.01 -4.50
CA MET A 156 -7.17 -1.37 -4.28
C MET A 156 -5.88 -1.37 -3.47
N THR A 157 -5.88 -1.97 -2.28
CA THR A 157 -4.74 -1.92 -1.35
C THR A 157 -4.50 -3.24 -0.62
N ASN A 158 -3.29 -3.44 -0.10
CA ASN A 158 -2.95 -4.50 0.86
C ASN A 158 -3.24 -4.13 2.33
N ASP A 159 -3.86 -2.97 2.57
CA ASP A 159 -4.37 -2.60 3.88
C ASP A 159 -5.72 -3.29 4.18
N THR A 160 -6.15 -3.26 5.45
CA THR A 160 -7.45 -3.79 5.89
C THR A 160 -8.59 -2.89 5.44
N GLN A 161 -9.82 -3.42 5.47
CA GLN A 161 -11.01 -2.61 5.21
C GLN A 161 -11.11 -1.43 6.18
N ALA A 162 -10.86 -1.67 7.47
CA ALA A 162 -10.84 -0.60 8.48
C ALA A 162 -9.77 0.48 8.17
N GLY A 163 -8.60 0.08 7.65
CA GLY A 163 -7.56 1.02 7.22
C GLY A 163 -7.97 1.88 6.03
N ILE A 164 -8.74 1.33 5.09
CA ILE A 164 -9.33 2.09 3.98
C ILE A 164 -10.35 3.12 4.51
N GLU A 165 -11.26 2.70 5.37
CA GLU A 165 -12.30 3.55 5.96
C GLU A 165 -11.69 4.71 6.75
N GLU A 166 -10.67 4.42 7.54
CA GLU A 166 -9.92 5.46 8.27
C GLU A 166 -9.26 6.46 7.31
N PHE A 167 -8.63 5.98 6.24
CA PHE A 167 -8.01 6.84 5.21
C PHE A 167 -9.04 7.74 4.53
N ILE A 168 -10.19 7.19 4.12
CA ILE A 168 -11.28 7.94 3.49
C ILE A 168 -11.80 9.03 4.44
N PHE A 169 -12.13 8.65 5.68
CA PHE A 169 -12.67 9.58 6.68
C PHE A 169 -11.69 10.72 7.01
N LYS A 170 -10.43 10.40 7.29
CA LYS A 170 -9.42 11.41 7.63
C LYS A 170 -9.14 12.41 6.52
N ASN A 171 -9.24 11.98 5.28
CA ASN A 171 -8.94 12.81 4.11
C ASN A 171 -10.19 13.40 3.44
N LYS A 172 -11.38 13.22 4.04
CA LYS A 172 -12.67 13.73 3.54
C LYS A 172 -12.95 13.27 2.11
N LEU A 173 -12.79 11.97 1.88
CA LEU A 173 -12.95 11.33 0.56
C LEU A 173 -14.25 10.51 0.47
N GLU A 174 -15.20 10.73 1.37
CA GLU A 174 -16.49 10.05 1.35
C GLU A 174 -17.19 10.30 0.01
N GLY A 175 -17.66 9.23 -0.62
CA GLY A 175 -18.34 9.27 -1.93
C GLY A 175 -17.42 9.48 -3.14
N ILE A 176 -16.10 9.56 -2.98
CA ILE A 176 -15.14 9.66 -4.08
C ILE A 176 -14.94 8.29 -4.74
N PHE A 177 -14.69 7.26 -3.97
CA PHE A 177 -14.47 5.91 -4.48
C PHE A 177 -15.79 5.18 -4.69
N ASP A 178 -15.98 4.62 -5.89
CA ASP A 178 -17.14 3.81 -6.22
C ASP A 178 -16.95 2.36 -5.75
N TYR A 179 -15.70 1.89 -5.71
CA TYR A 179 -15.35 0.53 -5.28
C TYR A 179 -14.09 0.52 -4.42
N LEU A 180 -14.10 -0.38 -3.44
CA LEU A 180 -13.00 -0.61 -2.50
C LEU A 180 -12.58 -2.08 -2.56
N TRP A 181 -11.26 -2.33 -2.55
CA TRP A 181 -10.68 -3.67 -2.53
C TRP A 181 -9.51 -3.69 -1.53
N SER A 182 -9.77 -4.31 -0.39
CA SER A 182 -8.81 -4.47 0.71
C SER A 182 -8.05 -5.80 0.63
N ALA A 183 -7.11 -6.04 1.53
CA ALA A 183 -6.45 -7.34 1.71
C ALA A 183 -7.42 -8.48 2.06
N GLU A 184 -8.59 -8.14 2.60
CA GLU A 184 -9.62 -9.12 3.01
C GLU A 184 -10.42 -9.65 1.80
N ASN A 185 -10.44 -8.91 0.69
CA ASN A 185 -11.08 -9.36 -0.54
C ASN A 185 -10.29 -10.51 -1.19
N LYS A 186 -11.00 -11.46 -1.76
CA LYS A 186 -10.39 -12.59 -2.46
C LYS A 186 -10.87 -12.63 -3.92
N PRO A 187 -9.93 -12.89 -4.85
CA PRO A 187 -8.48 -12.99 -4.66
C PRO A 187 -7.87 -11.64 -4.26
N SER A 188 -6.77 -11.68 -3.47
CA SER A 188 -6.07 -10.47 -3.03
C SER A 188 -4.88 -10.15 -3.94
N LYS A 189 -4.40 -8.90 -3.89
CA LYS A 189 -3.10 -8.52 -4.48
C LYS A 189 -2.01 -9.50 -4.03
N PRO A 190 -1.03 -9.82 -4.86
CA PRO A 190 -0.77 -9.32 -6.22
C PRO A 190 -1.30 -10.25 -7.33
N LYS A 191 -2.38 -10.98 -7.10
CA LYS A 191 -2.96 -11.88 -8.09
C LYS A 191 -3.70 -11.09 -9.17
N PRO A 192 -3.46 -11.33 -10.49
CA PRO A 192 -4.17 -10.62 -11.57
C PRO A 192 -5.69 -10.82 -11.51
N GLU A 193 -6.14 -11.96 -10.97
CA GLU A 193 -7.57 -12.23 -10.76
C GLU A 193 -8.22 -11.20 -9.82
N ALA A 194 -7.47 -10.55 -8.92
CA ALA A 194 -8.00 -9.50 -8.06
C ALA A 194 -8.47 -8.28 -8.89
N VAL A 195 -7.69 -7.89 -9.89
CA VAL A 195 -8.05 -6.81 -10.82
C VAL A 195 -9.23 -7.23 -11.68
N ILE A 196 -9.22 -8.46 -12.22
CA ILE A 196 -10.30 -9.00 -13.06
C ILE A 196 -11.63 -9.02 -12.29
N GLU A 197 -11.62 -9.51 -11.04
CA GLU A 197 -12.84 -9.54 -10.20
C GLU A 197 -13.31 -8.12 -9.82
N LEU A 198 -12.39 -7.19 -9.58
CA LEU A 198 -12.76 -5.78 -9.36
C LEU A 198 -13.40 -5.18 -10.61
N CYS A 199 -12.83 -5.42 -11.80
CA CYS A 199 -13.42 -4.98 -13.08
C CYS A 199 -14.82 -5.57 -13.28
N LYS A 200 -15.04 -6.85 -12.98
CA LYS A 200 -16.37 -7.47 -13.02
C LYS A 200 -17.36 -6.79 -12.07
N LYS A 201 -16.94 -6.47 -10.84
CA LYS A 201 -17.79 -5.72 -9.89
C LYS A 201 -18.17 -4.34 -10.41
N MET A 202 -17.27 -3.68 -11.15
CA MET A 202 -17.53 -2.40 -11.82
C MET A 202 -18.40 -2.57 -13.10
N ASN A 203 -18.72 -3.79 -13.49
CA ASN A 203 -19.38 -4.13 -14.76
C ASN A 203 -18.60 -3.60 -15.99
N LEU A 204 -17.27 -3.72 -15.95
CA LEU A 204 -16.33 -3.29 -16.97
C LEU A 204 -15.40 -4.42 -17.36
N SER A 205 -14.84 -4.35 -18.59
CA SER A 205 -13.71 -5.20 -18.95
C SER A 205 -12.39 -4.58 -18.49
N PRO A 206 -11.34 -5.37 -18.22
CA PRO A 206 -10.01 -4.85 -17.93
C PRO A 206 -9.49 -3.86 -18.99
N SER A 207 -9.85 -4.06 -20.26
CA SER A 207 -9.47 -3.17 -21.39
C SER A 207 -10.03 -1.75 -21.30
N GLU A 208 -11.00 -1.49 -20.41
CA GLU A 208 -11.63 -0.19 -20.18
C GLU A 208 -11.07 0.51 -18.93
N CYS A 209 -10.08 -0.11 -18.26
CA CYS A 209 -9.57 0.32 -16.98
C CYS A 209 -8.09 0.74 -17.05
N ALA A 210 -7.69 1.64 -16.14
CA ALA A 210 -6.31 1.97 -15.88
C ALA A 210 -5.94 1.62 -14.43
N LEU A 211 -4.64 1.41 -14.16
CA LEU A 211 -4.12 1.28 -12.80
C LEU A 211 -2.95 2.24 -12.58
N ILE A 212 -2.92 2.84 -11.40
CA ILE A 212 -1.81 3.68 -10.92
C ILE A 212 -1.29 3.12 -9.61
N SER A 213 0.01 2.85 -9.54
CA SER A 213 0.68 2.33 -8.34
C SER A 213 2.16 2.68 -8.32
N ASP A 214 2.73 2.72 -7.13
CA ASP A 214 4.17 2.87 -6.84
C ASP A 214 4.90 1.53 -6.68
N ALA A 215 4.20 0.39 -6.83
CA ALA A 215 4.75 -0.95 -6.64
C ALA A 215 4.78 -1.77 -7.93
N ASP A 216 5.97 -2.29 -8.29
CA ASP A 216 6.13 -3.17 -9.46
C ASP A 216 5.22 -4.42 -9.43
N THR A 217 4.91 -4.92 -8.23
CA THR A 217 3.98 -6.06 -8.05
C THR A 217 2.59 -5.73 -8.57
N ASP A 218 2.09 -4.52 -8.33
CA ASP A 218 0.78 -4.07 -8.78
C ASP A 218 0.78 -3.78 -10.28
N LEU A 219 1.85 -3.15 -10.78
CA LEU A 219 1.99 -2.87 -12.22
C LEU A 219 2.02 -4.18 -13.02
N ARG A 220 2.72 -5.20 -12.50
CA ARG A 220 2.75 -6.55 -13.09
C ARG A 220 1.38 -7.21 -13.05
N MET A 221 0.71 -7.14 -11.90
CA MET A 221 -0.65 -7.65 -11.71
C MET A 221 -1.61 -7.04 -12.74
N ALA A 222 -1.57 -5.72 -12.93
CA ALA A 222 -2.41 -5.01 -13.89
C ALA A 222 -2.12 -5.43 -15.33
N LYS A 223 -0.85 -5.57 -15.71
CA LYS A 223 -0.46 -6.08 -17.03
C LYS A 223 -0.95 -7.50 -17.28
N GLN A 224 -0.81 -8.38 -16.28
CA GLN A 224 -1.28 -9.77 -16.38
C GLN A 224 -2.81 -9.88 -16.42
N ALA A 225 -3.51 -8.85 -15.96
CA ALA A 225 -4.96 -8.70 -16.09
C ALA A 225 -5.38 -7.97 -17.40
N ASP A 226 -4.43 -7.74 -18.33
CA ASP A 226 -4.64 -7.09 -19.63
C ASP A 226 -5.17 -5.64 -19.55
N LEU A 227 -4.78 -4.88 -18.52
CA LEU A 227 -5.07 -3.45 -18.48
C LEU A 227 -4.20 -2.72 -19.52
N PRO A 228 -4.81 -1.89 -20.39
CA PRO A 228 -4.07 -1.17 -21.44
C PRO A 228 -3.22 -0.03 -20.90
N ILE A 229 -3.63 0.56 -19.76
CA ILE A 229 -2.98 1.72 -19.16
C ILE A 229 -2.52 1.35 -17.76
N VAL A 230 -1.19 1.26 -17.60
CA VAL A 230 -0.51 0.92 -16.34
C VAL A 230 0.52 2.01 -16.07
N VAL A 231 0.24 2.85 -15.06
CA VAL A 231 1.04 4.03 -14.73
C VAL A 231 1.82 3.78 -13.44
N GLY A 232 3.13 3.84 -13.53
CA GLY A 232 4.02 3.86 -12.36
C GLY A 232 4.06 5.25 -11.76
N PHE A 233 3.96 5.34 -10.43
CA PHE A 233 4.09 6.58 -9.67
C PHE A 233 5.29 6.51 -8.73
N THR A 234 6.14 7.54 -8.73
CA THR A 234 7.37 7.55 -7.92
C THR A 234 7.41 8.62 -6.84
N GLY A 235 6.42 9.51 -6.80
CA GLY A 235 6.41 10.68 -5.92
C GLY A 235 5.95 10.44 -4.47
N GLY A 236 5.65 9.18 -4.09
CA GLY A 236 5.07 8.86 -2.79
C GLY A 236 6.05 8.55 -1.67
N TRP A 237 7.36 8.46 -1.98
CA TRP A 237 8.40 8.05 -1.05
C TRP A 237 9.58 9.01 -1.07
N LYS A 238 10.26 9.20 0.08
CA LYS A 238 11.52 9.97 0.17
C LYS A 238 12.60 9.40 -0.75
N ASN A 239 12.63 8.05 -0.85
CA ASN A 239 13.48 7.33 -1.79
C ASN A 239 12.59 6.72 -2.87
N PRO A 240 12.47 7.34 -4.05
CA PRO A 240 11.60 6.87 -5.11
C PRO A 240 11.87 5.42 -5.51
N PRO A 241 10.83 4.60 -5.75
CA PRO A 241 11.01 3.25 -6.25
C PRO A 241 11.56 3.23 -7.67
N THR A 242 12.35 2.22 -7.99
CA THR A 242 12.66 1.88 -9.38
C THR A 242 11.56 0.95 -9.87
N LEU A 243 10.80 1.40 -10.87
CA LEU A 243 9.69 0.66 -11.45
C LEU A 243 10.08 0.11 -12.82
N ASN A 244 10.10 -1.21 -12.96
CA ASN A 244 10.44 -1.91 -14.19
C ASN A 244 9.22 -2.31 -15.00
N GLU A 245 8.09 -2.50 -14.32
CA GLU A 245 6.84 -2.98 -14.91
C GLU A 245 5.91 -1.87 -15.42
N LYS A 246 6.33 -0.62 -15.32
CA LYS A 246 5.55 0.53 -15.81
C LYS A 246 5.41 0.51 -17.34
N LYS A 247 4.23 0.92 -17.85
CA LYS A 247 4.05 1.33 -19.24
C LYS A 247 4.24 2.86 -19.39
N PHE A 248 3.78 3.59 -18.40
CA PHE A 248 3.95 5.04 -18.26
C PHE A 248 4.51 5.36 -16.87
N LEU A 249 5.14 6.52 -16.71
CA LEU A 249 5.73 6.96 -15.45
C LEU A 249 5.38 8.42 -15.17
N ILE A 250 4.98 8.69 -13.92
CA ILE A 250 4.78 10.05 -13.40
C ILE A 250 5.45 10.19 -12.03
N GLU A 251 5.88 11.40 -11.72
CA GLU A 251 6.44 11.78 -10.41
C GLU A 251 5.44 12.59 -9.57
N LYS A 252 4.47 13.22 -10.23
CA LYS A 252 3.44 14.04 -9.58
C LYS A 252 2.07 13.67 -10.13
N LEU A 253 1.08 13.57 -9.26
CA LEU A 253 -0.29 13.22 -9.66
C LEU A 253 -0.93 14.30 -10.56
N ASN A 254 -0.51 15.55 -10.47
CA ASN A 254 -0.99 16.62 -11.34
C ASN A 254 -0.46 16.53 -12.79
N GLU A 255 0.45 15.60 -13.09
CA GLU A 255 0.85 15.27 -14.47
C GLU A 255 -0.26 14.50 -15.21
N LEU A 256 -1.16 13.85 -14.47
CA LEU A 256 -2.34 13.22 -15.06
C LEU A 256 -3.43 14.25 -15.28
N LYS A 257 -4.01 14.21 -16.46
CA LYS A 257 -5.14 15.05 -16.87
C LYS A 257 -6.23 14.17 -17.47
N ILE A 258 -7.47 14.58 -17.31
CA ILE A 258 -8.64 13.88 -17.84
C ILE A 258 -9.50 14.81 -18.66
N HIS A 259 -9.87 14.39 -19.85
CA HIS A 259 -10.75 15.13 -20.75
C HIS A 259 -11.99 14.28 -21.06
N SER A 260 -13.15 14.92 -21.16
CA SER A 260 -14.35 14.24 -21.66
C SER A 260 -14.14 13.88 -23.13
N SER A 261 -14.49 12.66 -23.51
CA SER A 261 -14.68 12.37 -24.94
C SER A 261 -15.88 13.19 -25.41
N ASN A 262 -15.69 14.02 -26.42
CA ASN A 262 -16.78 14.69 -27.11
C ASN A 262 -17.71 13.67 -27.76
#